data_3c440dd2ca67bd9eb7db40696de6b37d
#
_entry.id   3c440dd2ca67bd9eb7db40696de6b37d
#
_cell.length_a   1.000
_cell.length_b   1.000
_cell.length_c   1.000
_cell.angle_alpha   90.00
_cell.angle_beta   90.00
_cell.angle_gamma   90.00
#
_symmetry.space_group_name_H-M   'P 1'
#
loop_
_entity.id
_entity.type
_entity.pdbx_description
1 polymer ?
#
loop_
_entity_poly.entity_id
_entity_poly.type
_entity_poly.pdbx_seq_one_letter_code
_entity_poly.pdbx_strand_id
1 'polypeptide(L)'
;MYEFPKKLKSLKYHENQSFALHKNLILLHNKSRIRKLITDLQIFFKERVGIPLDATAIRDNYLKKEYSDKYLILLCAELEKEKELDIIIEKYENIQLKSGTYEIEVTKEFTLLKAIDFKGFERGINTLKIILEQTFSNYFKENEFEKYIQIPSLSILDEI
;
A
#
# COMPACT_ATOMS: atom_id res chain seq x y z
N MET A 1 -3.90 -0.55 -18.44
CA MET A 1 -2.92 -1.01 -17.44
C MET A 1 -2.04 0.15 -17.01
N TYR A 2 -1.34 0.03 -15.89
CA TYR A 2 -0.53 1.13 -15.38
C TYR A 2 0.76 1.31 -16.17
N GLU A 3 1.17 2.55 -16.35
CA GLU A 3 2.42 2.92 -16.97
C GLU A 3 3.40 3.42 -15.91
N PHE A 4 4.62 2.91 -15.94
CA PHE A 4 5.66 3.29 -14.98
C PHE A 4 6.84 3.95 -15.71
N PRO A 5 7.45 5.01 -15.12
CA PRO A 5 8.57 5.72 -15.75
C PRO A 5 9.82 4.87 -15.92
N LYS A 6 9.94 3.80 -15.12
CA LYS A 6 11.02 2.81 -15.24
C LYS A 6 10.42 1.41 -15.27
N LYS A 7 11.06 0.51 -15.98
CA LYS A 7 10.64 -0.90 -15.99
C LYS A 7 10.83 -1.51 -14.61
N LEU A 8 9.75 -2.06 -14.06
CA LEU A 8 9.79 -2.80 -12.82
C LEU A 8 10.42 -4.19 -13.05
N LYS A 9 11.07 -4.72 -12.03
CA LYS A 9 11.65 -6.06 -12.10
C LYS A 9 10.58 -7.12 -12.36
N SER A 10 9.47 -7.03 -11.63
CA SER A 10 8.33 -7.93 -11.79
C SER A 10 7.03 -7.17 -11.59
N LEU A 11 6.11 -7.34 -12.50
CA LEU A 11 4.74 -6.83 -12.41
C LEU A 11 3.80 -7.92 -12.92
N LYS A 12 2.90 -8.37 -12.05
CA LYS A 12 1.92 -9.39 -12.38
C LYS A 12 0.53 -8.93 -11.96
N TYR A 13 -0.40 -8.91 -12.91
CA TYR A 13 -1.81 -8.66 -12.61
C TYR A 13 -2.53 -9.98 -12.33
N HIS A 14 -3.45 -9.94 -11.35
CA HIS A 14 -4.29 -11.08 -11.01
C HIS A 14 -5.68 -10.84 -11.59
N GLU A 15 -6.11 -11.71 -12.50
CA GLU A 15 -7.37 -11.55 -13.22
C GLU A 15 -8.60 -11.63 -12.29
N ASN A 16 -9.63 -10.86 -12.61
CA ASN A 16 -10.94 -10.87 -11.96
C ASN A 16 -10.93 -10.51 -10.47
N GLN A 17 -9.90 -9.85 -9.99
CA GLN A 17 -9.81 -9.38 -8.62
C GLN A 17 -9.43 -7.90 -8.58
N SER A 18 -9.97 -7.18 -7.60
CA SER A 18 -9.61 -5.79 -7.37
C SER A 18 -9.76 -5.45 -5.90
N PHE A 19 -8.99 -4.44 -5.47
CA PHE A 19 -9.13 -3.83 -4.15
C PHE A 19 -10.12 -2.67 -4.26
N ALA A 20 -11.12 -2.66 -3.40
CA ALA A 20 -12.09 -1.58 -3.31
C ALA A 20 -11.60 -0.52 -2.34
N LEU A 21 -11.18 0.63 -2.87
CA LEU A 21 -10.73 1.76 -2.07
C LEU A 21 -11.96 2.54 -1.59
N HIS A 22 -12.27 2.42 -0.31
CA HIS A 22 -13.42 3.04 0.34
C HIS A 22 -13.10 4.42 0.90
N LYS A 23 -14.16 5.21 1.18
CA LYS A 23 -14.03 6.47 1.91
C LYS A 23 -13.50 6.30 3.34
N ASN A 24 -13.72 5.12 3.93
CA ASN A 24 -13.26 4.78 5.29
C ASN A 24 -11.97 3.95 5.28
N LEU A 25 -11.13 4.17 4.29
CA LEU A 25 -9.85 3.49 4.18
C LEU A 25 -8.94 3.89 5.34
N ILE A 26 -8.24 2.90 5.89
CA ILE A 26 -7.26 3.11 6.95
C ILE A 26 -5.87 2.76 6.43
N LEU A 27 -4.91 3.63 6.70
CA LEU A 27 -3.50 3.35 6.47
C LEU A 27 -2.85 2.92 7.79
N LEU A 28 -2.27 1.74 7.80
CA LEU A 28 -1.49 1.22 8.92
C LEU A 28 -0.01 1.20 8.56
N HIS A 29 0.86 1.65 9.46
CA HIS A 29 2.31 1.62 9.26
C HIS A 29 3.02 1.21 10.55
N ASN A 30 4.26 0.75 10.44
CA ASN A 30 4.98 0.21 11.58
C ASN A 30 6.22 1.00 12.01
N LYS A 31 6.54 2.12 11.35
CA LYS A 31 7.76 2.89 11.65
C LYS A 31 7.48 4.37 11.85
N SER A 32 7.85 4.91 12.99
CA SER A 32 7.69 6.35 13.27
C SER A 32 8.56 7.24 12.38
N ARG A 33 9.74 6.78 11.98
CA ARG A 33 10.66 7.54 11.10
C ARG A 33 10.19 7.73 9.66
N ILE A 34 9.11 7.07 9.26
CA ILE A 34 8.49 7.26 7.94
C ILE A 34 7.31 8.21 7.99
N ARG A 35 7.11 8.89 9.11
CA ARG A 35 5.97 9.80 9.31
C ARG A 35 5.84 10.84 8.20
N LYS A 36 6.97 11.40 7.75
CA LYS A 36 6.95 12.37 6.64
C LYS A 36 6.38 11.76 5.35
N LEU A 37 6.80 10.54 5.01
CA LEU A 37 6.30 9.83 3.83
C LEU A 37 4.80 9.52 3.96
N ILE A 38 4.37 9.16 5.17
CA ILE A 38 2.96 8.93 5.46
C ILE A 38 2.15 10.23 5.30
N THR A 39 2.65 11.34 5.84
CA THR A 39 2.00 12.65 5.71
C THR A 39 1.92 13.06 4.24
N ASP A 40 2.97 12.87 3.47
CA ASP A 40 2.98 13.17 2.03
C ASP A 40 1.94 12.34 1.28
N LEU A 41 1.78 11.07 1.63
CA LEU A 41 0.76 10.21 1.04
C LEU A 41 -0.66 10.65 1.43
N GLN A 42 -0.86 11.06 2.68
CA GLN A 42 -2.14 11.60 3.15
C GLN A 42 -2.53 12.89 2.40
N ILE A 43 -1.57 13.79 2.20
CA ILE A 43 -1.78 15.03 1.44
C ILE A 43 -2.11 14.72 -0.01
N PHE A 44 -1.35 13.82 -0.62
CA PHE A 44 -1.60 13.36 -1.99
C PHE A 44 -3.03 12.81 -2.14
N PHE A 45 -3.43 11.93 -1.22
CA PHE A 45 -4.76 11.32 -1.24
C PHE A 45 -5.87 12.38 -1.10
N LYS A 46 -5.71 13.31 -0.14
CA LYS A 46 -6.69 14.37 0.08
C LYS A 46 -6.83 15.29 -1.14
N GLU A 47 -5.73 15.65 -1.77
CA GLU A 47 -5.75 16.51 -2.96
C GLU A 47 -6.40 15.84 -4.16
N ARG A 48 -6.24 14.52 -4.32
CA ARG A 48 -6.78 13.77 -5.45
C ARG A 48 -8.22 13.33 -5.25
N VAL A 49 -8.58 12.93 -4.05
CA VAL A 49 -9.87 12.31 -3.73
C VAL A 49 -10.78 13.25 -2.94
N GLY A 50 -10.22 14.24 -2.26
CA GLY A 50 -10.98 15.19 -1.43
C GLY A 50 -11.34 14.65 -0.04
N ILE A 51 -10.84 13.48 0.34
CA ILE A 51 -11.16 12.83 1.60
C ILE A 51 -9.85 12.56 2.36
N PRO A 52 -9.79 12.83 3.68
CA PRO A 52 -8.60 12.53 4.46
C PRO A 52 -8.39 11.01 4.56
N LEU A 53 -7.14 10.58 4.48
CA LEU A 53 -6.74 9.22 4.72
C LEU A 53 -6.25 9.10 6.17
N ASP A 54 -6.98 8.37 7.00
CA ASP A 54 -6.59 8.15 8.38
C ASP A 54 -5.39 7.21 8.45
N ALA A 55 -4.39 7.57 9.25
CA ALA A 55 -3.19 6.78 9.42
C ALA A 55 -2.98 6.43 10.89
N THR A 56 -2.65 5.17 11.15
CA THR A 56 -2.42 4.64 12.49
C THR A 56 -1.14 3.82 12.54
N ALA A 57 -0.30 4.06 13.55
CA ALA A 57 0.89 3.26 13.77
C ALA A 57 0.52 1.89 14.37
N ILE A 58 1.04 0.83 13.78
CA ILE A 58 0.94 -0.52 14.34
C ILE A 58 1.93 -0.61 15.50
N ARG A 59 1.45 -1.00 16.67
CA ARG A 59 2.31 -1.16 17.84
C ARG A 59 3.19 -2.39 17.72
N ASP A 60 4.43 -2.31 18.21
CA ASP A 60 5.42 -3.38 18.13
C ASP A 60 4.93 -4.69 18.75
N ASN A 61 4.08 -4.64 19.79
CA ASN A 61 3.55 -5.84 20.42
C ASN A 61 2.53 -6.62 19.57
N TYR A 62 2.03 -6.03 18.48
CA TYR A 62 1.14 -6.71 17.53
C TYR A 62 1.89 -7.31 16.35
N LEU A 63 3.15 -6.95 16.19
CA LEU A 63 3.96 -7.49 15.11
C LEU A 63 4.91 -8.53 15.67
N LYS A 64 5.05 -9.64 14.95
CA LYS A 64 6.11 -10.58 15.26
C LYS A 64 7.45 -9.86 15.09
N LYS A 65 8.46 -10.24 15.89
CA LYS A 65 9.79 -9.64 15.90
C LYS A 65 10.38 -9.46 14.48
N GLU A 66 10.11 -10.39 13.60
CA GLU A 66 10.57 -10.41 12.22
C GLU A 66 10.03 -9.24 11.37
N TYR A 67 8.88 -8.68 11.75
CA TYR A 67 8.28 -7.53 11.06
C TYR A 67 8.65 -6.21 11.68
N SER A 68 9.06 -6.21 12.94
CA SER A 68 9.47 -4.98 13.61
C SER A 68 10.67 -4.32 12.93
N ASP A 69 11.49 -5.10 12.24
CA ASP A 69 12.69 -4.63 11.54
C ASP A 69 12.41 -4.20 10.09
N LYS A 70 11.26 -4.51 9.54
CA LYS A 70 10.89 -4.19 8.16
C LYS A 70 9.95 -2.99 8.09
N TYR A 71 9.91 -2.33 6.97
CA TYR A 71 9.01 -1.21 6.71
C TYR A 71 7.72 -1.72 6.09
N LEU A 72 6.59 -1.28 6.63
CA LEU A 72 5.27 -1.76 6.23
C LEU A 72 4.26 -0.62 6.14
N ILE A 73 3.54 -0.57 5.03
CA ILE A 73 2.27 0.15 4.92
C ILE A 73 1.20 -0.82 4.47
N LEU A 74 0.06 -0.75 5.12
CA LEU A 74 -1.12 -1.51 4.76
C LEU A 74 -2.29 -0.55 4.59
N LEU A 75 -2.86 -0.50 3.39
CA LEU A 75 -4.12 0.17 3.13
C LEU A 75 -5.23 -0.87 3.18
N CYS A 76 -6.20 -0.67 4.05
CA CYS A 76 -7.31 -1.61 4.19
C CYS A 76 -8.59 -0.90 4.60
N ALA A 77 -9.73 -1.46 4.22
CA ALA A 77 -11.01 -1.07 4.77
C ALA A 77 -11.16 -1.79 6.11
N GLU A 78 -11.43 -1.05 7.16
CA GLU A 78 -11.67 -1.53 8.53
C GLU A 78 -11.07 -2.89 8.93
N LEU A 79 -10.02 -2.88 9.72
CA LEU A 79 -9.60 -4.06 10.47
C LEU A 79 -10.33 -4.04 11.81
N GLU A 80 -11.43 -4.77 11.93
CA GLU A 80 -12.19 -4.85 13.16
C GLU A 80 -11.46 -5.57 14.28
N LYS A 81 -10.44 -6.39 13.95
CA LYS A 81 -9.76 -7.26 14.93
C LYS A 81 -8.27 -7.39 14.62
N GLU A 82 -7.46 -7.35 15.67
CA GLU A 82 -6.01 -7.60 15.63
C GLU A 82 -5.65 -8.92 14.94
N LYS A 83 -6.47 -9.95 15.08
CA LYS A 83 -6.28 -11.25 14.44
C LYS A 83 -6.26 -11.20 12.92
N GLU A 84 -7.02 -10.28 12.32
CA GLU A 84 -7.06 -10.11 10.87
C GLU A 84 -5.74 -9.54 10.35
N LEU A 85 -5.16 -8.59 11.11
CA LEU A 85 -3.86 -8.01 10.78
C LEU A 85 -2.76 -9.08 10.86
N ASP A 86 -2.75 -9.90 11.90
CA ASP A 86 -1.78 -10.99 12.08
C ASP A 86 -1.84 -11.98 10.92
N ILE A 87 -3.03 -12.38 10.48
CA ILE A 87 -3.22 -13.29 9.36
C ILE A 87 -2.67 -12.68 8.06
N ILE A 88 -2.93 -11.41 7.83
CA ILE A 88 -2.45 -10.70 6.65
C ILE A 88 -0.92 -10.61 6.66
N ILE A 89 -0.35 -10.28 7.79
CA ILE A 89 1.10 -10.15 7.95
C ILE A 89 1.78 -11.52 7.82
N GLU A 90 1.28 -12.57 8.47
CA GLU A 90 1.82 -13.93 8.39
C GLU A 90 1.92 -14.45 6.96
N LYS A 91 0.97 -14.11 6.11
CA LYS A 91 0.94 -14.53 4.71
C LYS A 91 2.17 -14.05 3.93
N TYR A 92 2.82 -12.97 4.39
CA TYR A 92 3.97 -12.34 3.73
C TYR A 92 5.28 -12.51 4.50
N GLU A 93 5.29 -13.37 5.50
CA GLU A 93 6.38 -13.56 6.45
C GLU A 93 7.70 -14.01 5.82
N ASN A 94 7.63 -14.88 4.83
CA ASN A 94 8.78 -15.59 4.29
C ASN A 94 9.51 -14.88 3.13
N ILE A 95 9.16 -13.62 2.87
CA ILE A 95 9.78 -12.92 1.74
C ILE A 95 11.06 -12.22 2.22
N GLN A 96 12.18 -12.66 1.67
CA GLN A 96 13.48 -12.03 1.91
C GLN A 96 13.72 -10.94 0.87
N LEU A 97 13.81 -9.71 1.33
CA LEU A 97 14.07 -8.56 0.49
C LEU A 97 15.53 -8.10 0.67
N LYS A 98 16.12 -7.62 -0.42
CA LYS A 98 17.43 -6.99 -0.39
C LYS A 98 17.29 -5.49 -0.12
N SER A 99 18.38 -4.84 0.28
CA SER A 99 18.42 -3.38 0.46
C SER A 99 17.93 -2.66 -0.80
N GLY A 100 17.10 -1.64 -0.62
CA GLY A 100 16.52 -0.85 -1.69
C GLY A 100 15.39 -1.51 -2.47
N THR A 101 15.06 -2.75 -2.13
CA THR A 101 13.97 -3.52 -2.76
C THR A 101 12.66 -3.25 -2.04
N TYR A 102 11.56 -3.25 -2.78
CA TYR A 102 10.23 -3.21 -2.21
C TYR A 102 9.30 -4.19 -2.92
N GLU A 103 8.21 -4.52 -2.25
CA GLU A 103 7.12 -5.29 -2.82
C GLU A 103 5.79 -4.57 -2.58
N ILE A 104 4.92 -4.64 -3.57
CA ILE A 104 3.53 -4.19 -3.46
C ILE A 104 2.63 -5.37 -3.81
N GLU A 105 1.69 -5.65 -2.93
CA GLU A 105 0.63 -6.62 -3.16
C GLU A 105 -0.72 -5.93 -3.05
N VAL A 106 -1.50 -5.97 -4.11
CA VAL A 106 -2.88 -5.51 -4.11
C VAL A 106 -3.78 -6.75 -4.22
N THR A 107 -4.54 -7.00 -3.18
CA THR A 107 -5.53 -8.07 -3.14
C THR A 107 -6.92 -7.46 -3.00
N LYS A 108 -7.96 -8.26 -3.08
CA LYS A 108 -9.32 -7.76 -2.83
C LYS A 108 -9.54 -7.25 -1.40
N GLU A 109 -8.68 -7.62 -0.46
CA GLU A 109 -8.82 -7.27 0.95
C GLU A 109 -7.96 -6.08 1.39
N PHE A 110 -6.80 -5.90 0.76
CA PHE A 110 -5.85 -4.88 1.17
C PHE A 110 -4.86 -4.52 0.05
N THR A 111 -4.17 -3.40 0.25
CA THR A 111 -2.98 -3.02 -0.51
C THR A 111 -1.82 -2.95 0.47
N LEU A 112 -0.79 -3.76 0.26
CA LEU A 112 0.37 -3.90 1.12
C LEU A 112 1.63 -3.44 0.42
N LEU A 113 2.38 -2.53 1.04
CA LEU A 113 3.74 -2.16 0.63
C LEU A 113 4.72 -2.61 1.70
N LYS A 114 5.81 -3.25 1.29
CA LYS A 114 6.78 -3.83 2.19
C LYS A 114 8.21 -3.63 1.69
N ALA A 115 9.12 -3.27 2.59
CA ALA A 115 10.55 -3.10 2.32
C ALA A 115 11.37 -3.37 3.58
N ILE A 116 12.67 -3.63 3.44
CA ILE A 116 13.54 -3.85 4.60
C ILE A 116 14.25 -2.57 5.06
N ASP A 117 14.29 -1.55 4.23
CA ASP A 117 14.93 -0.28 4.55
C ASP A 117 14.15 0.93 4.04
N PHE A 118 14.57 2.10 4.50
CA PHE A 118 13.93 3.37 4.13
C PHE A 118 13.96 3.60 2.61
N LYS A 119 15.08 3.32 1.97
CA LYS A 119 15.25 3.54 0.53
C LYS A 119 14.25 2.71 -0.30
N GLY A 120 14.14 1.42 0.02
CA GLY A 120 13.16 0.55 -0.64
C GLY A 120 11.74 1.01 -0.40
N PHE A 121 11.45 1.41 0.83
CA PHE A 121 10.11 1.89 1.20
C PHE A 121 9.75 3.19 0.47
N GLU A 122 10.66 4.16 0.41
CA GLU A 122 10.45 5.41 -0.32
C GLU A 122 10.18 5.17 -1.80
N ARG A 123 10.96 4.29 -2.43
CA ARG A 123 10.74 3.89 -3.82
C ARG A 123 9.36 3.23 -4.01
N GLY A 124 8.99 2.37 -3.07
CA GLY A 124 7.69 1.71 -3.09
C GLY A 124 6.52 2.68 -2.95
N ILE A 125 6.65 3.69 -2.07
CA ILE A 125 5.64 4.75 -1.94
C ILE A 125 5.49 5.52 -3.26
N ASN A 126 6.59 5.82 -3.93
CA ASN A 126 6.54 6.50 -5.21
C ASN A 126 5.80 5.66 -6.26
N THR A 127 6.05 4.37 -6.30
CA THR A 127 5.32 3.45 -7.19
C THR A 127 3.83 3.37 -6.83
N LEU A 128 3.52 3.31 -5.54
CA LEU A 128 2.14 3.32 -5.07
C LEU A 128 1.41 4.61 -5.49
N LYS A 129 2.06 5.76 -5.38
CA LYS A 129 1.50 7.03 -5.85
C LYS A 129 1.23 7.02 -7.36
N ILE A 130 2.09 6.40 -8.16
CA ILE A 130 1.88 6.26 -9.60
C ILE A 130 0.62 5.45 -9.88
N ILE A 131 0.44 4.34 -9.18
CA ILE A 131 -0.75 3.50 -9.30
C ILE A 131 -2.00 4.30 -8.92
N LEU A 132 -1.97 4.97 -7.78
CA LEU A 132 -3.10 5.77 -7.29
C LEU A 132 -3.42 6.93 -8.23
N GLU A 133 -2.41 7.64 -8.72
CA GLU A 133 -2.60 8.77 -9.65
C GLU A 133 -3.34 8.33 -10.92
N GLN A 134 -2.90 7.24 -11.52
CA GLN A 134 -3.53 6.73 -12.74
C GLN A 134 -4.94 6.19 -12.46
N THR A 135 -5.11 5.52 -11.33
CA THR A 135 -6.42 5.03 -10.91
C THR A 135 -7.40 6.18 -10.73
N PHE A 136 -7.01 7.22 -10.00
CA PHE A 136 -7.87 8.37 -9.74
C PHE A 136 -8.15 9.18 -11.02
N SER A 137 -7.13 9.41 -11.84
CA SER A 137 -7.30 10.13 -13.11
C SER A 137 -8.30 9.42 -14.03
N ASN A 138 -8.23 8.10 -14.12
CA ASN A 138 -9.17 7.31 -14.92
C ASN A 138 -10.58 7.31 -14.34
N TYR A 139 -10.69 7.15 -13.03
CA TYR A 139 -11.98 7.09 -12.34
C TYR A 139 -12.74 8.43 -12.45
N PHE A 140 -12.06 9.56 -12.16
CA PHE A 140 -12.69 10.88 -12.12
C PHE A 140 -12.94 11.50 -13.49
N LYS A 141 -12.56 10.86 -14.58
CA LYS A 141 -12.96 11.31 -15.93
C LYS A 141 -14.47 11.23 -16.14
N GLU A 142 -15.13 10.23 -15.54
CA GLU A 142 -16.54 9.93 -15.78
C GLU A 142 -17.37 9.75 -14.50
N ASN A 143 -16.73 9.77 -13.32
CA ASN A 143 -17.38 9.43 -12.06
C ASN A 143 -17.12 10.46 -10.96
N GLU A 144 -18.06 10.58 -10.03
CA GLU A 144 -17.84 11.20 -8.73
C GLU A 144 -17.57 10.09 -7.70
N PHE A 145 -16.86 10.41 -6.61
CA PHE A 145 -16.55 9.43 -5.59
C PHE A 145 -17.79 9.15 -4.73
N GLU A 146 -18.54 8.13 -5.10
CA GLU A 146 -19.76 7.74 -4.36
C GLU A 146 -19.48 6.73 -3.27
N LYS A 147 -18.90 5.57 -3.59
CA LYS A 147 -18.67 4.47 -2.65
C LYS A 147 -17.23 3.98 -2.59
N TYR A 148 -16.70 3.54 -3.70
CA TYR A 148 -15.35 2.99 -3.78
C TYR A 148 -14.76 3.11 -5.17
N ILE A 149 -13.44 3.06 -5.21
CA ILE A 149 -12.66 3.06 -6.45
C ILE A 149 -11.91 1.73 -6.53
N GLN A 150 -12.00 1.04 -7.65
CA GLN A 150 -11.35 -0.26 -7.84
C GLN A 150 -9.89 -0.11 -8.27
N ILE A 151 -9.01 -0.81 -7.57
CA ILE A 151 -7.61 -0.96 -7.96
C ILE A 151 -7.42 -2.42 -8.37
N PRO A 152 -7.02 -2.71 -9.61
CA PRO A 152 -6.80 -4.09 -10.03
C PRO A 152 -5.81 -4.82 -9.13
N SER A 153 -6.10 -6.06 -8.80
CA SER A 153 -5.19 -6.88 -8.01
C SER A 153 -3.89 -7.11 -8.79
N LEU A 154 -2.77 -6.90 -8.13
CA LEU A 154 -1.45 -7.02 -8.74
C LEU A 154 -0.36 -7.32 -7.71
N SER A 155 0.75 -7.82 -8.20
CA SER A 155 1.96 -8.02 -7.42
C SER A 155 3.13 -7.32 -8.11
N ILE A 156 3.87 -6.54 -7.36
CA ILE A 156 5.07 -5.84 -7.83
C ILE A 156 6.25 -6.24 -6.94
N LEU A 157 7.36 -6.55 -7.58
CA LEU A 157 8.68 -6.64 -6.94
C LEU A 157 9.61 -5.74 -7.74
N ASP A 158 10.32 -4.85 -7.06
CA ASP A 158 11.31 -4.01 -7.72
C ASP A 158 12.58 -3.91 -6.88
N GLU A 159 13.72 -4.05 -7.55
CA GLU A 159 15.07 -3.98 -6.98
C GLU A 159 15.84 -2.83 -7.63
N ILE A 160 16.87 -2.39 -6.94
CA ILE A 160 17.79 -1.40 -7.52
C ILE A 160 18.55 -2.00 -8.69
#